data_18597164bb0bac1b350e2d8d1398445c
#
_entry.id   18597164bb0bac1b350e2d8d1398445c
#
_cell.length_a   1.000
_cell.length_b   1.000
_cell.length_c   1.000
_cell.angle_alpha   90.00
_cell.angle_beta   90.00
_cell.angle_gamma   90.00
#
_symmetry.space_group_name_H-M   'P 1'
#
loop_
_entity.id
_entity.type
_entity.pdbx_description
1 polymer ?
#
loop_
_entity_poly.entity_id
_entity_poly.type
_entity_poly.pdbx_seq_one_letter_code
_entity_poly.pdbx_strand_id
1 'polypeptide(L)'
;MKAFLSSLFLIAVLWSAGFVWFIHDSRQPPHVATVCDGIVTLTGGQSRIETSLTLLKGGYGQLLLISGVGPHVTLDQLVRLQNQTLSSDLASRVTLGRRAVSTIGNAYETTTWARDHKMHSLLVVTAGYHIRRAIIELSRTAPDLELVPYPVLPPALEAPLSRQTLHLLIREYFKLLGAELSNLTGLPDGKIGLTPH
;
A
#
# COMPACT_ATOMS: atom_id res chain seq x y z
N MET A 1 21.77 22.23 29.79
CA MET A 1 20.96 23.04 28.88
C MET A 1 21.49 23.01 27.44
N LYS A 2 22.78 23.34 27.18
CA LYS A 2 23.37 23.30 25.80
C LYS A 2 23.30 21.92 25.16
N ALA A 3 23.68 20.86 25.86
CA ALA A 3 23.62 19.48 25.35
C ALA A 3 22.19 19.06 24.98
N PHE A 4 21.18 19.40 25.77
CA PHE A 4 19.77 19.12 25.49
C PHE A 4 19.28 19.84 24.24
N LEU A 5 19.62 21.15 24.10
CA LEU A 5 19.29 21.92 22.89
C LEU A 5 19.97 21.37 21.64
N SER A 6 21.23 20.93 21.76
CA SER A 6 21.96 20.29 20.64
C SER A 6 21.33 18.97 20.24
N SER A 7 20.90 18.14 21.20
CA SER A 7 20.20 16.89 20.91
C SER A 7 18.86 17.13 20.22
N LEU A 8 18.08 18.09 20.67
CA LEU A 8 16.80 18.46 20.06
C LEU A 8 16.98 18.98 18.63
N PHE A 9 17.99 19.80 18.41
CA PHE A 9 18.35 20.30 17.09
C PHE A 9 18.75 19.15 16.14
N LEU A 10 19.60 18.21 16.62
CA LEU A 10 20.00 17.05 15.83
C LEU A 10 18.79 16.17 15.43
N ILE A 11 17.87 15.93 16.37
CA ILE A 11 16.65 15.16 16.10
C ILE A 11 15.81 15.88 15.03
N ALA A 12 15.65 17.19 15.14
CA ALA A 12 14.90 17.96 14.15
C ALA A 12 15.54 17.92 12.75
N VAL A 13 16.86 17.99 12.68
CA VAL A 13 17.61 17.87 11.42
C VAL A 13 17.44 16.47 10.81
N LEU A 14 17.62 15.43 11.59
CA LEU A 14 17.45 14.05 11.13
C LEU A 14 16.02 13.78 10.65
N TRP A 15 15.01 14.24 11.41
CA TRP A 15 13.61 14.12 11.02
C TRP A 15 13.33 14.84 9.70
N SER A 16 13.82 16.07 9.55
CA SER A 16 13.63 16.86 8.33
C SER A 16 14.32 16.23 7.12
N ALA A 17 15.53 15.76 7.28
CA ALA A 17 16.27 15.04 6.22
C ALA A 17 15.54 13.77 5.79
N GLY A 18 15.07 12.98 6.77
CA GLY A 18 14.27 11.79 6.53
C GLY A 18 12.95 12.10 5.85
N PHE A 19 12.29 13.20 6.20
CA PHE A 19 11.05 13.63 5.56
C PHE A 19 11.27 14.06 4.09
N VAL A 20 12.32 14.80 3.81
CA VAL A 20 12.69 15.19 2.42
C VAL A 20 12.99 13.93 1.59
N TRP A 21 13.75 12.99 2.14
CA TRP A 21 14.00 11.71 1.50
C TRP A 21 12.70 10.94 1.24
N PHE A 22 11.78 10.89 2.21
CA PHE A 22 10.47 10.23 2.08
C PHE A 22 9.63 10.84 0.95
N ILE A 23 9.61 12.18 0.82
CA ILE A 23 8.91 12.86 -0.29
C ILE A 23 9.53 12.43 -1.62
N HIS A 24 10.85 12.44 -1.73
CA HIS A 24 11.55 12.04 -2.94
C HIS A 24 11.25 10.58 -3.32
N ASP A 25 11.39 9.67 -2.36
CA ASP A 25 11.12 8.24 -2.51
C ASP A 25 9.67 7.95 -2.91
N SER A 26 8.71 8.64 -2.29
CA SER A 26 7.28 8.52 -2.59
C SER A 26 6.88 8.89 -4.02
N ARG A 27 7.75 9.59 -4.73
CA ARG A 27 7.56 10.07 -6.11
C ARG A 27 8.31 9.24 -7.14
N GLN A 28 9.06 8.23 -6.71
CA GLN A 28 9.77 7.38 -7.66
C GLN A 28 8.75 6.60 -8.52
N PRO A 29 9.00 6.52 -9.84
CA PRO A 29 8.18 5.70 -10.70
C PRO A 29 8.33 4.22 -10.32
N PRO A 30 7.32 3.38 -10.63
CA PRO A 30 7.47 1.95 -10.46
C PRO A 30 8.62 1.43 -11.34
N HIS A 31 9.31 0.42 -10.84
CA HIS A 31 10.22 -0.37 -11.69
C HIS A 31 9.42 -1.11 -12.76
N VAL A 32 10.11 -1.70 -13.73
CA VAL A 32 9.48 -2.59 -14.72
C VAL A 32 8.69 -3.65 -13.96
N ALA A 33 7.41 -3.81 -14.32
CA ALA A 33 6.56 -4.79 -13.64
C ALA A 33 7.12 -6.21 -13.81
N THR A 34 7.25 -6.91 -12.69
CA THR A 34 7.65 -8.31 -12.64
C THR A 34 6.41 -9.17 -12.60
N VAL A 35 6.41 -10.30 -13.29
CA VAL A 35 5.32 -11.28 -13.23
C VAL A 35 5.38 -11.97 -11.87
N CYS A 36 4.24 -11.95 -11.15
CA CYS A 36 4.05 -12.58 -9.85
C CYS A 36 2.85 -13.54 -9.92
N ASP A 37 2.67 -14.38 -8.89
CA ASP A 37 1.52 -15.28 -8.83
C ASP A 37 0.20 -14.50 -8.70
N GLY A 38 0.22 -13.40 -7.95
CA GLY A 38 -0.93 -12.53 -7.77
C GLY A 38 -0.59 -11.05 -7.71
N ILE A 39 -1.63 -10.24 -7.83
CA ILE A 39 -1.58 -8.78 -7.66
C ILE A 39 -2.43 -8.43 -6.45
N VAL A 40 -1.95 -7.55 -5.59
CA VAL A 40 -2.76 -6.97 -4.53
C VAL A 40 -2.80 -5.46 -4.65
N THR A 41 -4.02 -4.91 -4.61
CA THR A 41 -4.25 -3.47 -4.55
C THR A 41 -4.73 -3.08 -3.17
N LEU A 42 -3.99 -2.19 -2.51
CA LEU A 42 -4.46 -1.61 -1.25
C LEU A 42 -5.26 -0.35 -1.55
N THR A 43 -6.57 -0.38 -1.26
CA THR A 43 -7.52 0.70 -1.58
C THR A 43 -7.22 1.99 -0.80
N GLY A 44 -7.88 3.09 -1.19
CA GLY A 44 -7.80 4.39 -0.52
C GLY A 44 -7.27 5.52 -1.42
N GLY A 45 -7.35 5.42 -2.75
CA GLY A 45 -7.00 6.49 -3.69
C GLY A 45 -7.23 6.11 -5.14
N GLN A 46 -7.33 7.13 -5.98
CA GLN A 46 -7.45 6.99 -7.44
C GLN A 46 -6.20 6.33 -8.03
N SER A 47 -6.31 5.87 -9.26
CA SER A 47 -5.24 5.28 -10.09
C SER A 47 -4.73 3.89 -9.66
N ARG A 48 -4.88 3.48 -8.38
CA ARG A 48 -4.37 2.16 -7.93
C ARG A 48 -5.15 1.01 -8.55
N ILE A 49 -6.48 1.12 -8.54
CA ILE A 49 -7.38 0.10 -9.10
C ILE A 49 -7.19 0.03 -10.62
N GLU A 50 -7.15 1.18 -11.29
CA GLU A 50 -6.88 1.26 -12.73
C GLU A 50 -5.56 0.58 -13.11
N THR A 51 -4.48 0.93 -12.40
CA THR A 51 -3.16 0.33 -12.60
C THR A 51 -3.20 -1.18 -12.39
N SER A 52 -3.84 -1.65 -11.31
CA SER A 52 -3.91 -3.09 -11.02
C SER A 52 -4.72 -3.86 -12.05
N LEU A 53 -5.81 -3.30 -12.56
CA LEU A 53 -6.58 -3.90 -13.64
C LEU A 53 -5.77 -3.94 -14.94
N THR A 54 -4.98 -2.92 -15.23
CA THR A 54 -4.07 -2.88 -16.38
C THR A 54 -2.98 -3.95 -16.24
N LEU A 55 -2.38 -4.10 -15.07
CA LEU A 55 -1.40 -5.15 -14.78
C LEU A 55 -2.00 -6.56 -14.90
N LEU A 56 -3.22 -6.77 -14.41
CA LEU A 56 -3.93 -8.05 -14.56
C LEU A 56 -4.19 -8.37 -16.03
N LYS A 57 -4.66 -7.40 -16.81
CA LYS A 57 -4.85 -7.54 -18.28
C LYS A 57 -3.53 -7.85 -19.00
N GLY A 58 -2.43 -7.26 -18.52
CA GLY A 58 -1.08 -7.48 -19.05
C GLY A 58 -0.46 -8.81 -18.64
N GLY A 59 -1.13 -9.62 -17.79
CA GLY A 59 -0.64 -10.93 -17.36
C GLY A 59 0.47 -10.87 -16.29
N TYR A 60 0.62 -9.74 -15.58
CA TYR A 60 1.61 -9.60 -14.50
C TYR A 60 1.21 -10.32 -13.20
N GLY A 61 0.01 -10.88 -13.14
CA GLY A 61 -0.46 -11.79 -12.10
C GLY A 61 -1.66 -12.58 -12.60
N GLN A 62 -1.88 -13.77 -12.02
CA GLN A 62 -3.01 -14.63 -12.42
C GLN A 62 -4.32 -14.15 -11.79
N LEU A 63 -4.27 -13.69 -10.55
CA LEU A 63 -5.41 -13.23 -9.76
C LEU A 63 -5.12 -11.82 -9.20
N LEU A 64 -6.18 -11.06 -8.91
CA LEU A 64 -6.12 -9.74 -8.31
C LEU A 64 -6.98 -9.69 -7.05
N LEU A 65 -6.38 -9.30 -5.93
CA LEU A 65 -7.10 -8.89 -4.73
C LEU A 65 -7.18 -7.35 -4.66
N ILE A 66 -8.38 -6.81 -4.53
CA ILE A 66 -8.60 -5.40 -4.17
C ILE A 66 -8.98 -5.38 -2.69
N SER A 67 -8.02 -5.10 -1.81
CA SER A 67 -8.18 -5.15 -0.35
C SER A 67 -8.71 -3.83 0.23
N GLY A 68 -9.55 -3.91 1.26
CA GLY A 68 -10.14 -2.75 1.94
C GLY A 68 -11.28 -2.09 1.18
N VAL A 69 -12.03 -2.87 0.40
CA VAL A 69 -13.21 -2.38 -0.34
C VAL A 69 -14.39 -2.21 0.62
N GLY A 70 -15.13 -1.11 0.48
CA GLY A 70 -16.35 -0.89 1.26
C GLY A 70 -17.39 -2.01 1.09
N PRO A 71 -18.23 -2.30 2.10
CA PRO A 71 -19.10 -3.48 2.16
C PRO A 71 -20.10 -3.57 1.01
N HIS A 72 -20.56 -2.44 0.46
CA HIS A 72 -21.58 -2.37 -0.59
C HIS A 72 -21.02 -2.07 -1.99
N VAL A 73 -19.70 -1.90 -2.11
CA VAL A 73 -19.07 -1.58 -3.40
C VAL A 73 -18.96 -2.83 -4.26
N THR A 74 -19.40 -2.77 -5.52
CA THR A 74 -19.31 -3.87 -6.48
C THR A 74 -18.10 -3.70 -7.42
N LEU A 75 -17.66 -4.81 -8.03
CA LEU A 75 -16.60 -4.78 -9.02
C LEU A 75 -16.98 -3.88 -10.22
N ASP A 76 -18.21 -3.98 -10.69
CA ASP A 76 -18.73 -3.16 -11.79
C ASP A 76 -18.66 -1.67 -11.48
N GLN A 77 -18.99 -1.26 -10.25
CA GLN A 77 -18.86 0.13 -9.82
C GLN A 77 -17.39 0.58 -9.85
N LEU A 78 -16.47 -0.23 -9.33
CA LEU A 78 -15.05 0.08 -9.33
C LEU A 78 -14.49 0.21 -10.74
N VAL A 79 -14.86 -0.70 -11.64
CA VAL A 79 -14.40 -0.72 -13.04
C VAL A 79 -14.95 0.49 -13.82
N ARG A 80 -16.24 0.82 -13.67
CA ARG A 80 -16.87 2.00 -14.28
C ARG A 80 -16.24 3.31 -13.82
N LEU A 81 -15.92 3.44 -12.53
CA LEU A 81 -15.23 4.61 -11.98
C LEU A 81 -13.83 4.84 -12.58
N GLN A 82 -13.22 3.80 -13.13
CA GLN A 82 -11.94 3.88 -13.84
C GLN A 82 -12.09 4.02 -15.36
N ASN A 83 -13.31 4.22 -15.88
CA ASN A 83 -13.61 4.24 -17.33
C ASN A 83 -13.08 3.00 -18.05
N GLN A 84 -13.08 1.84 -17.37
CA GLN A 84 -12.60 0.58 -17.91
C GLN A 84 -13.72 -0.41 -18.15
N THR A 85 -13.41 -1.45 -18.92
CA THR A 85 -14.26 -2.63 -19.12
C THR A 85 -13.45 -3.88 -18.78
N LEU A 86 -14.09 -4.87 -18.19
CA LEU A 86 -13.52 -6.18 -17.96
C LEU A 86 -14.34 -7.23 -18.70
N SER A 87 -13.65 -8.18 -19.33
CA SER A 87 -14.29 -9.40 -19.79
C SER A 87 -14.76 -10.24 -18.59
N SER A 88 -15.72 -11.13 -18.80
CA SER A 88 -16.17 -12.05 -17.74
C SER A 88 -15.04 -12.92 -17.19
N ASP A 89 -14.09 -13.33 -18.03
CA ASP A 89 -12.90 -14.06 -17.63
C ASP A 89 -12.03 -13.24 -16.66
N LEU A 90 -11.70 -12.00 -17.01
CA LEU A 90 -10.91 -11.13 -16.14
C LEU A 90 -11.65 -10.78 -14.84
N ALA A 91 -12.97 -10.58 -14.92
CA ALA A 91 -13.79 -10.30 -13.75
C ALA A 91 -13.79 -11.47 -12.76
N SER A 92 -13.81 -12.72 -13.24
CA SER A 92 -13.73 -13.92 -12.39
C SER A 92 -12.40 -14.07 -11.65
N ARG A 93 -11.35 -13.36 -12.11
CA ARG A 93 -10.00 -13.36 -11.52
C ARG A 93 -9.80 -12.25 -10.47
N VAL A 94 -10.82 -11.45 -10.19
CA VAL A 94 -10.78 -10.35 -9.23
C VAL A 94 -11.54 -10.70 -7.95
N THR A 95 -10.86 -10.63 -6.82
CA THR A 95 -11.45 -10.77 -5.48
C THR A 95 -11.57 -9.40 -4.81
N LEU A 96 -12.73 -9.11 -4.21
CA LEU A 96 -12.94 -7.91 -3.40
C LEU A 96 -12.77 -8.25 -1.92
N GLY A 97 -11.68 -7.76 -1.31
CA GLY A 97 -11.43 -7.86 0.13
C GLY A 97 -12.21 -6.79 0.88
N ARG A 98 -13.04 -7.19 1.85
CA ARG A 98 -13.99 -6.30 2.55
C ARG A 98 -13.77 -6.24 4.05
N ARG A 99 -12.83 -7.00 4.58
CA ARG A 99 -12.59 -7.13 6.02
C ARG A 99 -11.61 -6.06 6.55
N ALA A 100 -10.71 -5.60 5.70
CA ALA A 100 -9.67 -4.68 6.10
C ALA A 100 -10.18 -3.24 6.23
N VAL A 101 -9.96 -2.63 7.40
CA VAL A 101 -10.23 -1.21 7.69
C VAL A 101 -8.97 -0.46 8.14
N SER A 102 -7.81 -1.12 8.06
CA SER A 102 -6.50 -0.56 8.40
C SER A 102 -5.41 -1.19 7.53
N THR A 103 -4.17 -0.65 7.56
CA THR A 103 -3.04 -1.25 6.84
C THR A 103 -2.68 -2.62 7.38
N ILE A 104 -2.73 -2.81 8.68
CA ILE A 104 -2.54 -4.12 9.32
C ILE A 104 -3.66 -5.09 8.87
N GLY A 105 -4.91 -4.61 8.84
CA GLY A 105 -6.03 -5.39 8.30
C GLY A 105 -5.83 -5.81 6.85
N ASN A 106 -5.35 -4.88 5.99
CA ASN A 106 -5.00 -5.20 4.61
C ASN A 106 -3.90 -6.29 4.54
N ALA A 107 -2.90 -6.23 5.42
CA ALA A 107 -1.84 -7.23 5.45
C ALA A 107 -2.39 -8.62 5.80
N TYR A 108 -3.23 -8.73 6.82
CA TYR A 108 -3.88 -10.00 7.20
C TYR A 108 -4.82 -10.54 6.09
N GLU A 109 -5.64 -9.68 5.51
CA GLU A 109 -6.55 -10.04 4.41
C GLU A 109 -5.77 -10.56 3.20
N THR A 110 -4.69 -9.86 2.82
CA THR A 110 -3.80 -10.22 1.72
C THR A 110 -3.09 -11.55 1.99
N THR A 111 -2.54 -11.72 3.20
CA THR A 111 -1.84 -12.96 3.60
C THR A 111 -2.77 -14.16 3.55
N THR A 112 -4.00 -14.03 4.08
CA THR A 112 -4.99 -15.10 4.04
C THR A 112 -5.32 -15.46 2.59
N TRP A 113 -5.62 -14.46 1.76
CA TRP A 113 -5.95 -14.67 0.35
C TRP A 113 -4.79 -15.33 -0.43
N ALA A 114 -3.55 -14.90 -0.19
CA ALA A 114 -2.38 -15.47 -0.86
C ALA A 114 -2.17 -16.94 -0.48
N ARG A 115 -2.34 -17.29 0.81
CA ARG A 115 -2.22 -18.67 1.30
C ARG A 115 -3.32 -19.57 0.76
N ASP A 116 -4.57 -19.09 0.71
CA ASP A 116 -5.71 -19.84 0.17
C ASP A 116 -5.49 -20.21 -1.31
N HIS A 117 -4.75 -19.35 -2.05
CA HIS A 117 -4.39 -19.56 -3.45
C HIS A 117 -2.99 -20.14 -3.66
N LYS A 118 -2.26 -20.50 -2.58
CA LYS A 118 -0.91 -21.10 -2.62
C LYS A 118 0.10 -20.25 -3.41
N MET A 119 0.02 -18.94 -3.25
CA MET A 119 0.92 -17.98 -3.91
C MET A 119 2.25 -17.87 -3.17
N HIS A 120 3.31 -17.64 -3.92
CA HIS A 120 4.67 -17.40 -3.43
C HIS A 120 5.16 -15.99 -3.68
N SER A 121 4.53 -15.26 -4.62
CA SER A 121 4.91 -13.90 -5.00
C SER A 121 3.70 -13.01 -5.22
N LEU A 122 3.78 -11.75 -4.76
CA LEU A 122 2.73 -10.74 -4.93
C LEU A 122 3.28 -9.43 -5.44
N LEU A 123 2.66 -8.92 -6.51
CA LEU A 123 2.86 -7.55 -6.96
C LEU A 123 1.97 -6.62 -6.12
N VAL A 124 2.58 -5.78 -5.28
CA VAL A 124 1.87 -4.93 -4.31
C VAL A 124 1.68 -3.54 -4.88
N VAL A 125 0.45 -3.20 -5.27
CA VAL A 125 0.09 -1.93 -5.91
C VAL A 125 -0.55 -0.99 -4.90
N THR A 126 0.12 0.13 -4.63
CA THR A 126 -0.43 1.20 -3.79
C THR A 126 0.28 2.52 -4.07
N ALA A 127 -0.15 3.64 -3.45
CA ALA A 127 0.51 4.92 -3.65
C ALA A 127 1.96 4.92 -3.13
N GLY A 128 2.84 5.66 -3.80
CA GLY A 128 4.26 5.74 -3.44
C GLY A 128 4.48 6.13 -1.97
N TYR A 129 3.70 7.07 -1.43
CA TYR A 129 3.79 7.46 0.00
C TYR A 129 3.33 6.36 0.97
N HIS A 130 2.68 5.30 0.48
CA HIS A 130 2.16 4.21 1.29
C HIS A 130 2.94 2.90 1.12
N ILE A 131 3.67 2.74 0.02
CA ILE A 131 4.25 1.46 -0.39
C ILE A 131 5.19 0.86 0.67
N ARG A 132 6.11 1.66 1.26
CA ARG A 132 7.06 1.17 2.26
C ARG A 132 6.35 0.61 3.49
N ARG A 133 5.38 1.34 4.01
CA ARG A 133 4.59 0.90 5.17
C ARG A 133 3.78 -0.36 4.84
N ALA A 134 3.21 -0.44 3.64
CA ALA A 134 2.48 -1.63 3.20
C ALA A 134 3.40 -2.88 3.13
N ILE A 135 4.61 -2.73 2.59
CA ILE A 135 5.58 -3.83 2.52
C ILE A 135 6.01 -4.27 3.93
N ILE A 136 6.28 -3.34 4.87
CA ILE A 136 6.63 -3.68 6.26
C ILE A 136 5.51 -4.54 6.89
N GLU A 137 4.27 -4.11 6.81
CA GLU A 137 3.15 -4.83 7.42
C GLU A 137 2.89 -6.19 6.75
N LEU A 138 3.00 -6.26 5.42
CA LEU A 138 2.87 -7.52 4.68
C LEU A 138 4.01 -8.49 5.03
N SER A 139 5.25 -8.04 5.07
CA SER A 139 6.41 -8.89 5.42
C SER A 139 6.32 -9.45 6.84
N ARG A 140 5.70 -8.71 7.77
CA ARG A 140 5.46 -9.18 9.14
C ARG A 140 4.41 -10.28 9.23
N THR A 141 3.39 -10.23 8.36
CA THR A 141 2.28 -11.21 8.36
C THR A 141 2.55 -12.41 7.46
N ALA A 142 3.39 -12.25 6.46
CA ALA A 142 3.73 -13.26 5.47
C ALA A 142 5.22 -13.16 5.09
N PRO A 143 6.15 -13.55 5.99
CA PRO A 143 7.59 -13.47 5.73
C PRO A 143 8.06 -14.45 4.65
N ASP A 144 7.22 -15.41 4.30
CA ASP A 144 7.41 -16.44 3.27
C ASP A 144 7.00 -15.98 1.85
N LEU A 145 6.31 -14.84 1.73
CA LEU A 145 5.90 -14.27 0.44
C LEU A 145 6.96 -13.33 -0.13
N GLU A 146 7.30 -13.52 -1.39
CA GLU A 146 8.04 -12.53 -2.16
C GLU A 146 7.11 -11.34 -2.48
N LEU A 147 7.44 -10.16 -1.99
CA LEU A 147 6.67 -8.95 -2.16
C LEU A 147 7.37 -7.99 -3.13
N VAL A 148 6.78 -7.79 -4.30
CA VAL A 148 7.31 -6.88 -5.33
C VAL A 148 6.53 -5.55 -5.24
N PRO A 149 7.16 -4.45 -4.80
CA PRO A 149 6.49 -3.17 -4.69
C PRO A 149 6.23 -2.54 -6.06
N TYR A 150 5.01 -2.06 -6.28
CA TYR A 150 4.62 -1.31 -7.46
C TYR A 150 3.96 0.01 -7.05
N PRO A 151 4.74 1.06 -6.76
CA PRO A 151 4.23 2.36 -6.36
C PRO A 151 3.48 3.05 -7.50
N VAL A 152 2.28 3.56 -7.20
CA VAL A 152 1.52 4.40 -8.12
C VAL A 152 1.70 5.87 -7.70
N LEU A 153 1.91 6.75 -8.68
CA LEU A 153 1.96 8.20 -8.43
C LEU A 153 0.53 8.77 -8.45
N PRO A 154 -0.07 9.06 -7.30
CA PRO A 154 -1.39 9.68 -7.28
C PRO A 154 -1.30 11.16 -7.65
N PRO A 155 -2.38 11.78 -8.19
CA PRO A 155 -2.41 13.20 -8.55
C PRO A 155 -2.00 14.15 -7.40
N ALA A 156 -2.25 13.76 -6.16
CA ALA A 156 -1.81 14.52 -4.99
C ALA A 156 -0.28 14.76 -4.95
N LEU A 157 0.52 13.84 -5.50
CA LEU A 157 1.99 13.98 -5.53
C LEU A 157 2.52 14.80 -6.70
N GLU A 158 1.69 15.21 -7.64
CA GLU A 158 2.06 16.16 -8.70
C GLU A 158 2.34 17.55 -8.11
N ALA A 159 1.63 17.93 -7.02
CA ALA A 159 1.84 19.16 -6.28
C ALA A 159 2.21 18.87 -4.80
N PRO A 160 3.42 18.35 -4.51
CA PRO A 160 3.80 17.85 -3.18
C PRO A 160 3.87 18.95 -2.11
N LEU A 161 4.01 20.22 -2.51
CA LEU A 161 4.06 21.36 -1.60
C LEU A 161 2.68 22.00 -1.35
N SER A 162 1.59 21.49 -1.92
CA SER A 162 0.27 21.96 -1.55
C SER A 162 -0.03 21.64 -0.08
N ARG A 163 -0.77 22.49 0.62
CA ARG A 163 -1.09 22.29 2.06
C ARG A 163 -1.74 20.93 2.32
N GLN A 164 -2.62 20.49 1.44
CA GLN A 164 -3.32 19.20 1.57
C GLN A 164 -2.35 18.03 1.40
N THR A 165 -1.51 18.07 0.37
CA THR A 165 -0.51 17.04 0.12
C THR A 165 0.54 17.01 1.22
N LEU A 166 1.02 18.15 1.67
CA LEU A 166 2.01 18.22 2.75
C LEU A 166 1.44 17.61 4.05
N HIS A 167 0.19 17.92 4.41
CA HIS A 167 -0.46 17.30 5.56
C HIS A 167 -0.61 15.77 5.42
N LEU A 168 -0.97 15.30 4.22
CA LEU A 168 -1.02 13.86 3.91
C LEU A 168 0.36 13.22 4.10
N LEU A 169 1.41 13.80 3.51
CA LEU A 169 2.77 13.26 3.55
C LEU A 169 3.34 13.25 4.97
N ILE A 170 3.12 14.29 5.76
CA ILE A 170 3.53 14.33 7.17
C ILE A 170 2.85 13.19 7.94
N ARG A 171 1.55 13.00 7.78
CA ARG A 171 0.82 11.90 8.44
C ARG A 171 1.33 10.52 8.02
N GLU A 172 1.57 10.30 6.73
CA GLU A 172 2.07 9.02 6.24
C GLU A 172 3.51 8.78 6.66
N TYR A 173 4.35 9.83 6.75
CA TYR A 173 5.70 9.72 7.27
C TYR A 173 5.73 9.31 8.75
N PHE A 174 4.89 9.91 9.60
CA PHE A 174 4.77 9.47 11.00
C PHE A 174 4.30 8.02 11.13
N LYS A 175 3.35 7.60 10.29
CA LYS A 175 2.89 6.20 10.26
C LYS A 175 4.01 5.24 9.79
N LEU A 176 4.83 5.67 8.83
CA LEU A 176 5.99 4.89 8.40
C LEU A 176 7.00 4.74 9.53
N LEU A 177 7.34 5.84 10.22
CA LEU A 177 8.25 5.78 11.38
C LEU A 177 7.71 4.87 12.49
N GLY A 178 6.40 4.89 12.74
CA GLY A 178 5.74 3.97 13.68
C GLY A 178 5.88 2.51 13.25
N ALA A 179 5.61 2.20 11.98
CA ALA A 179 5.74 0.85 11.46
C ALA A 179 7.19 0.33 11.50
N GLU A 180 8.18 1.18 11.17
CA GLU A 180 9.60 0.85 11.28
C GLU A 180 10.00 0.58 12.73
N LEU A 181 9.59 1.43 13.67
CA LEU A 181 9.85 1.22 15.09
C LEU A 181 9.22 -0.08 15.60
N SER A 182 7.98 -0.33 15.23
CA SER A 182 7.27 -1.57 15.55
C SER A 182 7.98 -2.80 14.98
N ASN A 183 8.48 -2.69 13.73
CA ASN A 183 9.23 -3.77 13.08
C ASN A 183 10.55 -4.06 13.83
N LEU A 184 11.26 -3.04 14.28
CA LEU A 184 12.52 -3.17 15.01
C LEU A 184 12.32 -3.72 16.43
N THR A 185 11.23 -3.35 17.11
CA THR A 185 10.96 -3.71 18.50
C THR A 185 10.16 -5.00 18.68
N GLY A 186 9.54 -5.50 17.59
CA GLY A 186 8.60 -6.62 17.62
C GLY A 186 7.27 -6.29 18.31
N LEU A 187 7.04 -5.03 18.70
CA LEU A 187 5.79 -4.60 19.32
C LEU A 187 4.71 -4.43 18.26
N PRO A 188 3.45 -4.80 18.56
CA PRO A 188 2.36 -4.61 17.59
C PRO A 188 2.07 -3.13 17.37
N ASP A 189 1.98 -2.72 16.11
CA ASP A 189 1.61 -1.35 15.72
C ASP A 189 0.08 -1.22 15.63
N GLY A 190 -0.56 -0.96 16.77
CA GLY A 190 -1.98 -0.67 16.85
C GLY A 190 -2.92 -1.90 16.77
N LYS A 191 -4.22 -1.65 16.69
CA LYS A 191 -5.26 -2.68 16.61
C LYS A 191 -5.33 -3.27 15.19
N ILE A 192 -5.45 -4.60 15.10
CA ILE A 192 -5.79 -5.29 13.85
C ILE A 192 -7.18 -4.80 13.42
N GLY A 193 -7.24 -3.91 12.44
CA GLY A 193 -8.48 -3.35 11.94
C GLY A 193 -9.12 -4.32 10.94
N LEU A 194 -9.84 -5.34 11.43
CA LEU A 194 -10.70 -6.22 10.64
C LEU A 194 -12.14 -6.06 11.13
N THR A 195 -13.08 -6.01 10.20
CA THR A 195 -14.50 -6.13 10.52
C THR A 195 -14.83 -7.60 10.78
N PRO A 196 -15.64 -7.92 11.83
CA PRO A 196 -16.16 -9.28 11.98
C PRO A 196 -17.02 -9.68 10.77
N HIS A 197 -17.18 -10.96 10.57
CA HIS A 197 -17.99 -11.57 9.49
C HIS A 197 -19.47 -11.18 9.62
#